data_cc9ecccec297118995941752979f5b2f
#
_entry.id   cc9ecccec297118995941752979f5b2f
#
_cell.length_a   1.000
_cell.length_b   1.000
_cell.length_c   1.000
_cell.angle_alpha   90.00
_cell.angle_beta   90.00
_cell.angle_gamma   90.00
#
_symmetry.space_group_name_H-M   'P 1'
#
loop_
_entity.id
_entity.type
_entity.pdbx_description
1 polymer ?
#
loop_
_entity_poly.entity_id
_entity_poly.type
_entity_poly.pdbx_seq_one_letter_code
_entity_poly.pdbx_strand_id
1 'polypeptide(L)'
;MKNVAIILQDLRSGGSERFASRLSHLLSEKFNVYVLVFDASEKQFDCAGEFVDLKLPAGKGTAKRAIIMLKRAAAIKKFVKENDICTAYSFTHAPNEALTLSGAKCVKYISCRDYVRLIKSPQLYSFALQHGCNILFNALEMQKKCEEMFPGNEDKLFTAYNIIDCEKAREDAKDELDEEYKKFYDTHRVIAFSSRFVEQKCQWDMLKSFELLKKDIPDAGLIFLGCRGEYENAVREMAKNSEYSNDIVFAGFQKNVFKFVSRADVFAMTSYYEGFPNVIVEALAVGTPAVSTDCTSGPAEVLAPGRPFLPHCDKMTEVDCGILCPVMSDSPDFDYGDINDAHREYAKALKTLLTDGELRARLSENGKKRADELSAENMKQVYFDLTDN
;
A
#
# COMPACT_ATOMS: atom_id res chain seq x y z
N MET A 1 30.19 2.56 -11.49
CA MET A 1 28.71 2.44 -11.30
C MET A 1 28.13 3.84 -11.28
N LYS A 2 26.93 4.05 -11.83
CA LYS A 2 26.21 5.34 -11.71
C LYS A 2 25.79 5.59 -10.25
N ASN A 3 25.77 6.85 -9.84
CA ASN A 3 25.36 7.24 -8.50
C ASN A 3 23.88 7.66 -8.48
N VAL A 4 23.11 7.13 -7.56
CA VAL A 4 21.65 7.32 -7.45
C VAL A 4 21.29 7.80 -6.04
N ALA A 5 20.36 8.76 -5.94
CA ALA A 5 19.87 9.25 -4.67
C ALA A 5 18.40 8.85 -4.43
N ILE A 6 18.10 8.43 -3.21
CA ILE A 6 16.75 8.21 -2.70
C ILE A 6 16.52 9.23 -1.58
N ILE A 7 15.50 10.09 -1.72
CA ILE A 7 15.29 11.23 -0.83
C ILE A 7 13.98 11.07 -0.06
N LEU A 8 14.06 11.13 1.27
CA LEU A 8 12.95 10.93 2.19
C LEU A 8 12.87 12.04 3.24
N GLN A 9 11.72 12.13 3.90
CA GLN A 9 11.59 12.97 5.09
C GLN A 9 12.38 12.36 6.26
N ASP A 10 12.15 11.09 6.52
CA ASP A 10 12.76 10.27 7.58
C ASP A 10 12.57 8.77 7.24
N LEU A 11 12.95 7.87 8.14
CA LEU A 11 12.75 6.41 8.01
C LEU A 11 12.02 5.82 9.22
N ARG A 12 11.06 6.54 9.80
CA ARG A 12 10.38 6.14 11.04
C ARG A 12 9.41 4.99 10.83
N SER A 13 8.34 5.23 10.07
CA SER A 13 7.31 4.21 9.81
C SER A 13 6.40 4.64 8.67
N GLY A 14 6.04 3.72 7.80
CA GLY A 14 5.13 3.99 6.69
C GLY A 14 5.39 3.10 5.49
N GLY A 15 4.43 3.09 4.56
CA GLY A 15 4.55 2.32 3.33
C GLY A 15 5.60 2.87 2.37
N SER A 16 5.75 4.21 2.31
CA SER A 16 6.74 4.86 1.45
C SER A 16 8.17 4.64 1.94
N GLU A 17 8.38 4.68 3.27
CA GLU A 17 9.66 4.47 3.92
C GLU A 17 10.11 3.01 3.78
N ARG A 18 9.20 2.06 4.00
CA ARG A 18 9.46 0.63 3.75
C ARG A 18 9.78 0.37 2.28
N PHE A 19 9.04 1.00 1.38
CA PHE A 19 9.30 0.88 -0.05
C PHE A 19 10.68 1.44 -0.43
N ALA A 20 11.05 2.63 0.05
CA ALA A 20 12.35 3.23 -0.22
C ALA A 20 13.52 2.40 0.33
N SER A 21 13.34 1.78 1.49
CA SER A 21 14.28 0.78 2.03
C SER A 21 14.46 -0.38 1.04
N ARG A 22 13.38 -1.02 0.59
CA ARG A 22 13.44 -2.12 -0.40
C ARG A 22 14.06 -1.67 -1.72
N LEU A 23 13.71 -0.47 -2.21
CA LEU A 23 14.29 0.10 -3.42
C LEU A 23 15.79 0.34 -3.28
N SER A 24 16.28 0.77 -2.11
CA SER A 24 17.71 0.96 -1.89
C SER A 24 18.50 -0.35 -2.01
N HIS A 25 17.98 -1.44 -1.46
CA HIS A 25 18.57 -2.77 -1.61
C HIS A 25 18.58 -3.23 -3.07
N LEU A 26 17.45 -3.09 -3.76
CA LEU A 26 17.34 -3.48 -5.17
C LEU A 26 18.30 -2.68 -6.06
N LEU A 27 18.35 -1.37 -5.93
CA LEU A 27 19.22 -0.53 -6.75
C LEU A 27 20.71 -0.73 -6.42
N SER A 28 21.06 -1.09 -5.18
CA SER A 28 22.47 -1.32 -4.79
C SER A 28 23.11 -2.52 -5.49
N GLU A 29 22.34 -3.38 -6.13
CA GLU A 29 22.88 -4.47 -6.95
C GLU A 29 23.57 -3.96 -8.24
N LYS A 30 23.19 -2.77 -8.74
CA LYS A 30 23.71 -2.22 -10.00
C LYS A 30 24.28 -0.80 -9.88
N PHE A 31 23.90 -0.04 -8.85
CA PHE A 31 24.22 1.38 -8.69
C PHE A 31 24.87 1.67 -7.34
N ASN A 32 25.60 2.77 -7.24
CA ASN A 32 26.00 3.33 -5.95
C ASN A 32 24.82 4.13 -5.39
N VAL A 33 24.23 3.67 -4.31
CA VAL A 33 23.00 4.25 -3.74
C VAL A 33 23.32 5.17 -2.56
N TYR A 34 22.72 6.34 -2.55
CA TYR A 34 22.72 7.30 -1.45
C TYR A 34 21.29 7.47 -0.94
N VAL A 35 21.06 7.22 0.34
CA VAL A 35 19.75 7.43 0.98
C VAL A 35 19.81 8.70 1.82
N LEU A 36 19.20 9.78 1.31
CA LEU A 36 19.19 11.09 1.94
C LEU A 36 17.91 11.25 2.75
N VAL A 37 18.04 11.59 4.03
CA VAL A 37 16.91 11.95 4.88
C VAL A 37 17.06 13.37 5.39
N PHE A 38 15.95 14.05 5.64
CA PHE A 38 15.96 15.38 6.26
C PHE A 38 16.08 15.31 7.79
N ASP A 39 15.71 14.18 8.37
CA ASP A 39 15.72 13.95 9.81
C ASP A 39 15.96 12.45 10.12
N ALA A 40 17.11 12.15 10.68
CA ALA A 40 17.51 10.81 11.06
C ALA A 40 17.27 10.49 12.56
N SER A 41 16.47 11.30 13.26
CA SER A 41 16.23 11.14 14.71
C SER A 41 15.67 9.77 15.09
N GLU A 42 14.94 9.13 14.19
CA GLU A 42 14.41 7.77 14.34
C GLU A 42 14.57 7.00 13.02
N LYS A 43 15.21 5.83 13.08
CA LYS A 43 15.39 4.93 11.94
C LYS A 43 14.82 3.56 12.29
N GLN A 44 13.73 3.15 11.62
CA GLN A 44 13.11 1.83 11.81
C GLN A 44 13.41 0.85 10.66
N PHE A 45 13.72 1.39 9.46
CA PHE A 45 14.04 0.56 8.30
C PHE A 45 15.52 0.63 7.99
N ASP A 46 16.10 -0.52 7.68
CA ASP A 46 17.45 -0.61 7.14
C ASP A 46 17.47 -0.22 5.67
N CYS A 47 18.61 0.28 5.18
CA CYS A 47 18.79 0.69 3.80
C CYS A 47 20.18 0.27 3.31
N ALA A 48 20.27 -0.16 2.07
CA ALA A 48 21.53 -0.37 1.40
C ALA A 48 22.11 0.96 0.88
N GLY A 49 23.43 1.00 0.73
CA GLY A 49 24.15 2.19 0.26
C GLY A 49 24.55 3.15 1.37
N GLU A 50 24.95 4.36 0.99
CA GLU A 50 25.37 5.41 1.92
C GLU A 50 24.17 6.15 2.50
N PHE A 51 24.04 6.13 3.83
CA PHE A 51 22.97 6.83 4.55
C PHE A 51 23.42 8.24 4.93
N VAL A 52 22.69 9.27 4.50
CA VAL A 52 23.03 10.68 4.67
C VAL A 52 21.92 11.43 5.41
N ASP A 53 22.21 11.94 6.60
CA ASP A 53 21.33 12.86 7.32
C ASP A 53 21.66 14.31 6.96
N LEU A 54 20.74 14.98 6.28
CA LEU A 54 20.88 16.40 5.92
C LEU A 54 20.66 17.35 7.09
N LYS A 55 20.17 16.89 8.24
CA LYS A 55 19.91 17.64 9.49
C LYS A 55 19.01 18.87 9.27
N LEU A 56 17.97 18.69 8.46
CA LEU A 56 16.99 19.72 8.10
C LEU A 56 15.56 19.28 8.49
N PRO A 57 15.27 19.06 9.79
CA PRO A 57 13.96 18.62 10.25
C PRO A 57 12.86 19.63 9.90
N ALA A 58 11.59 19.22 10.01
CA ALA A 58 10.46 20.07 9.71
C ALA A 58 10.37 21.30 10.63
N GLY A 59 10.09 22.45 10.06
CA GLY A 59 9.89 23.70 10.84
C GLY A 59 8.46 23.87 11.34
N LYS A 60 8.31 24.57 12.46
CA LYS A 60 7.00 25.01 12.96
C LYS A 60 6.68 26.40 12.42
N GLY A 61 5.46 26.59 11.90
CA GLY A 61 4.99 27.86 11.34
C GLY A 61 5.37 28.08 9.87
N THR A 62 4.55 28.84 9.13
CA THR A 62 4.59 28.97 7.66
C THR A 62 5.91 29.55 7.15
N ALA A 63 6.37 30.66 7.71
CA ALA A 63 7.62 31.28 7.28
C ALA A 63 8.85 30.39 7.50
N LYS A 64 8.91 29.70 8.65
CA LYS A 64 10.02 28.77 8.96
C LYS A 64 9.99 27.56 8.06
N ARG A 65 8.79 27.05 7.69
CA ARG A 65 8.64 25.93 6.72
C ARG A 65 9.19 26.33 5.35
N ALA A 66 8.87 27.53 4.85
CA ALA A 66 9.37 28.02 3.56
C ALA A 66 10.91 28.13 3.56
N ILE A 67 11.51 28.72 4.60
CA ILE A 67 12.97 28.81 4.72
C ILE A 67 13.64 27.43 4.75
N ILE A 68 13.07 26.48 5.51
CA ILE A 68 13.61 25.11 5.57
C ILE A 68 13.47 24.41 4.22
N MET A 69 12.37 24.62 3.50
CA MET A 69 12.19 24.06 2.16
C MET A 69 13.27 24.54 1.19
N LEU A 70 13.57 25.84 1.18
CA LEU A 70 14.67 26.38 0.37
C LEU A 70 16.04 25.83 0.77
N LYS A 71 16.29 25.66 2.07
CA LYS A 71 17.53 25.03 2.56
C LYS A 71 17.63 23.56 2.11
N ARG A 72 16.54 22.79 2.16
CA ARG A 72 16.46 21.41 1.67
C ARG A 72 16.74 21.33 0.17
N ALA A 73 16.12 22.21 -0.62
CA ALA A 73 16.35 22.30 -2.06
C ALA A 73 17.82 22.62 -2.40
N ALA A 74 18.43 23.59 -1.69
CA ALA A 74 19.83 23.93 -1.85
C ALA A 74 20.78 22.79 -1.45
N ALA A 75 20.48 22.09 -0.35
CA ALA A 75 21.25 20.94 0.10
C ALA A 75 21.20 19.79 -0.91
N ILE A 76 20.02 19.46 -1.46
CA ILE A 76 19.86 18.47 -2.51
C ILE A 76 20.67 18.85 -3.75
N LYS A 77 20.56 20.10 -4.22
CA LYS A 77 21.31 20.58 -5.39
C LYS A 77 22.81 20.45 -5.20
N LYS A 78 23.30 20.82 -4.02
CA LYS A 78 24.71 20.71 -3.66
C LYS A 78 25.15 19.25 -3.66
N PHE A 79 24.40 18.37 -2.99
CA PHE A 79 24.70 16.95 -2.87
C PHE A 79 24.74 16.26 -4.23
N VAL A 80 23.73 16.51 -5.08
CA VAL A 80 23.66 15.97 -6.44
C VAL A 80 24.91 16.34 -7.25
N LYS A 81 25.37 17.60 -7.14
CA LYS A 81 26.57 18.06 -7.85
C LYS A 81 27.85 17.46 -7.28
N GLU A 82 28.02 17.40 -5.97
CA GLU A 82 29.24 16.93 -5.32
C GLU A 82 29.46 15.43 -5.44
N ASN A 83 28.37 14.66 -5.60
CA ASN A 83 28.42 13.21 -5.70
C ASN A 83 28.04 12.67 -7.09
N ASP A 84 28.04 13.52 -8.12
CA ASP A 84 27.74 13.16 -9.52
C ASP A 84 26.49 12.26 -9.64
N ILE A 85 25.40 12.62 -8.91
CA ILE A 85 24.15 11.87 -8.94
C ILE A 85 23.50 11.98 -10.31
N CYS A 86 23.29 10.86 -10.98
CA CYS A 86 22.65 10.82 -12.30
C CYS A 86 21.12 10.77 -12.19
N THR A 87 20.59 10.07 -11.18
CA THR A 87 19.14 9.89 -10.99
C THR A 87 18.77 10.06 -9.51
N ALA A 88 17.71 10.82 -9.24
CA ALA A 88 17.21 11.06 -7.89
C ALA A 88 15.71 10.69 -7.80
N TYR A 89 15.37 9.86 -6.83
CA TYR A 89 14.01 9.51 -6.46
C TYR A 89 13.61 10.24 -5.19
N SER A 90 12.39 10.76 -5.11
CA SER A 90 11.87 11.33 -3.88
C SER A 90 10.50 10.75 -3.53
N PHE A 91 10.29 10.55 -2.23
CA PHE A 91 9.08 9.96 -1.70
C PHE A 91 8.46 10.88 -0.66
N THR A 92 7.13 10.96 -0.64
CA THR A 92 6.32 11.84 0.18
C THR A 92 6.39 13.33 -0.23
N HIS A 93 5.52 14.17 0.36
CA HIS A 93 5.28 15.53 -0.12
C HIS A 93 6.51 16.45 -0.03
N ALA A 94 7.12 16.54 1.15
CA ALA A 94 8.19 17.51 1.36
C ALA A 94 9.48 17.18 0.58
N PRO A 95 9.94 15.92 0.47
CA PRO A 95 11.00 15.54 -0.45
C PRO A 95 10.69 15.82 -1.92
N ASN A 96 9.47 15.54 -2.38
CA ASN A 96 9.05 15.82 -3.75
C ASN A 96 9.15 17.32 -4.07
N GLU A 97 8.64 18.17 -3.17
CA GLU A 97 8.72 19.63 -3.30
C GLU A 97 10.19 20.12 -3.28
N ALA A 98 10.99 19.60 -2.35
CA ALA A 98 12.41 19.99 -2.23
C ALA A 98 13.23 19.59 -3.46
N LEU A 99 13.03 18.38 -4.00
CA LEU A 99 13.72 17.90 -5.20
C LEU A 99 13.30 18.73 -6.43
N THR A 100 12.02 19.06 -6.56
CA THR A 100 11.52 19.91 -7.65
C THR A 100 12.15 21.29 -7.59
N LEU A 101 12.12 21.95 -6.42
CA LEU A 101 12.67 23.29 -6.20
C LEU A 101 14.21 23.33 -6.31
N SER A 102 14.90 22.22 -6.15
CA SER A 102 16.36 22.17 -6.14
C SER A 102 16.99 22.63 -7.45
N GLY A 103 16.31 22.44 -8.59
CA GLY A 103 16.88 22.65 -9.91
C GLY A 103 18.17 21.83 -10.13
N ALA A 104 18.30 20.67 -9.46
CA ALA A 104 19.43 19.76 -9.60
C ALA A 104 19.50 19.21 -11.04
N LYS A 105 20.73 19.05 -11.56
CA LYS A 105 20.98 18.55 -12.90
C LYS A 105 21.15 17.03 -12.87
N CYS A 106 20.06 16.30 -12.73
CA CYS A 106 19.96 14.86 -12.79
C CYS A 106 18.56 14.48 -13.29
N VAL A 107 18.35 13.22 -13.65
CA VAL A 107 16.99 12.69 -13.86
C VAL A 107 16.27 12.70 -12.51
N LYS A 108 15.06 13.24 -12.45
CA LYS A 108 14.29 13.42 -11.20
C LYS A 108 12.98 12.69 -11.28
N TYR A 109 12.76 11.74 -10.37
CA TYR A 109 11.48 11.08 -10.17
C TYR A 109 10.86 11.50 -8.85
N ILE A 110 9.71 12.18 -8.92
CA ILE A 110 8.88 12.45 -7.75
C ILE A 110 7.77 11.39 -7.67
N SER A 111 7.64 10.74 -6.53
CA SER A 111 6.69 9.65 -6.38
C SER A 111 5.30 10.15 -6.01
N CYS A 112 4.28 9.70 -6.74
CA CYS A 112 2.88 9.82 -6.40
C CYS A 112 2.35 8.45 -5.96
N ARG A 113 1.98 8.30 -4.68
CA ARG A 113 1.60 7.02 -4.06
C ARG A 113 0.25 7.07 -3.33
N ASP A 114 -0.51 8.13 -3.56
CA ASP A 114 -1.78 8.40 -2.89
C ASP A 114 -2.70 9.09 -3.90
N TYR A 115 -3.78 8.40 -4.29
CA TYR A 115 -4.74 8.88 -5.28
C TYR A 115 -5.44 10.17 -4.83
N VAL A 116 -5.87 10.23 -3.56
CA VAL A 116 -6.56 11.40 -3.03
C VAL A 116 -5.65 12.63 -3.06
N ARG A 117 -4.37 12.44 -2.79
CA ARG A 117 -3.40 13.54 -2.88
C ARG A 117 -3.18 14.02 -4.30
N LEU A 118 -3.16 13.11 -5.28
CA LEU A 118 -3.10 13.49 -6.69
C LEU A 118 -4.26 14.43 -7.05
N ILE A 119 -5.48 14.10 -6.61
CA ILE A 119 -6.69 14.87 -6.90
C ILE A 119 -6.77 16.17 -6.09
N LYS A 120 -6.46 16.12 -4.78
CA LYS A 120 -6.60 17.30 -3.89
C LYS A 120 -5.43 18.29 -3.97
N SER A 121 -4.27 17.88 -4.46
CA SER A 121 -3.07 18.72 -4.53
C SER A 121 -2.36 18.61 -5.90
N PRO A 122 -3.08 18.80 -7.01
CA PRO A 122 -2.52 18.63 -8.36
C PRO A 122 -1.42 19.63 -8.68
N GLN A 123 -1.38 20.78 -7.97
CA GLN A 123 -0.41 21.85 -8.19
C GLN A 123 1.04 21.38 -7.99
N LEU A 124 1.28 20.46 -7.04
CA LEU A 124 2.61 19.88 -6.84
C LEU A 124 3.11 19.17 -8.09
N TYR A 125 2.26 18.36 -8.69
CA TYR A 125 2.61 17.54 -9.87
C TYR A 125 2.73 18.41 -11.13
N SER A 126 1.80 19.35 -11.32
CA SER A 126 1.91 20.34 -12.40
C SER A 126 3.21 21.15 -12.31
N PHE A 127 3.54 21.63 -11.12
CA PHE A 127 4.78 22.35 -10.87
C PHE A 127 6.02 21.52 -11.15
N ALA A 128 6.02 20.25 -10.74
CA ALA A 128 7.11 19.31 -10.97
C ALA A 128 7.33 19.03 -12.46
N LEU A 129 6.27 18.78 -13.23
CA LEU A 129 6.32 18.58 -14.68
C LEU A 129 6.90 19.80 -15.40
N GLN A 130 6.50 21.02 -15.01
CA GLN A 130 7.03 22.29 -15.55
C GLN A 130 8.52 22.48 -15.21
N HIS A 131 9.03 21.87 -14.12
CA HIS A 131 10.43 21.94 -13.69
C HIS A 131 11.26 20.72 -14.12
N GLY A 132 10.78 19.98 -15.13
CA GLY A 132 11.50 18.86 -15.73
C GLY A 132 11.69 17.68 -14.79
N CYS A 133 10.71 17.42 -13.91
CA CYS A 133 10.64 16.19 -13.15
C CYS A 133 9.75 15.17 -13.85
N ASN A 134 10.09 13.92 -13.73
CA ASN A 134 9.21 12.79 -14.04
C ASN A 134 8.34 12.49 -12.81
N ILE A 135 7.15 11.96 -13.03
CA ILE A 135 6.28 11.47 -11.96
C ILE A 135 6.27 9.95 -11.99
N LEU A 136 6.54 9.34 -10.84
CA LEU A 136 6.54 7.89 -10.67
C LEU A 136 5.33 7.47 -9.84
N PHE A 137 4.41 6.75 -10.47
CA PHE A 137 3.23 6.18 -9.85
C PHE A 137 3.47 4.74 -9.40
N ASN A 138 2.72 4.29 -8.41
CA ASN A 138 2.68 2.90 -8.01
C ASN A 138 1.41 2.16 -8.49
N ALA A 139 0.59 2.80 -9.32
CA ALA A 139 -0.60 2.23 -9.94
C ALA A 139 -0.86 2.90 -11.30
N LEU A 140 -1.25 2.11 -12.30
CA LEU A 140 -1.56 2.58 -13.66
C LEU A 140 -2.74 3.54 -13.71
N GLU A 141 -3.75 3.30 -12.87
CA GLU A 141 -4.92 4.17 -12.79
C GLU A 141 -4.56 5.59 -12.36
N MET A 142 -3.58 5.73 -11.45
CA MET A 142 -3.08 7.05 -11.05
C MET A 142 -2.32 7.73 -12.19
N GLN A 143 -1.52 6.99 -12.96
CA GLN A 143 -0.85 7.53 -14.14
C GLN A 143 -1.89 8.01 -15.14
N LYS A 144 -2.86 7.18 -15.51
CA LYS A 144 -3.94 7.54 -16.44
C LYS A 144 -4.70 8.78 -15.98
N LYS A 145 -4.99 8.87 -14.69
CA LYS A 145 -5.64 10.07 -14.13
C LYS A 145 -4.75 11.30 -14.27
N CYS A 146 -3.47 11.18 -14.08
CA CYS A 146 -2.51 12.27 -14.27
C CYS A 146 -2.39 12.69 -15.75
N GLU A 147 -2.44 11.74 -16.70
CA GLU A 147 -2.47 12.01 -18.14
C GLU A 147 -3.70 12.86 -18.52
N GLU A 148 -4.90 12.50 -18.00
CA GLU A 148 -6.12 13.28 -18.18
C GLU A 148 -6.02 14.71 -17.62
N MET A 149 -5.35 14.87 -16.47
CA MET A 149 -5.21 16.16 -15.79
C MET A 149 -4.15 17.07 -16.42
N PHE A 150 -3.10 16.49 -17.01
CA PHE A 150 -1.94 17.23 -17.54
C PHE A 150 -1.53 16.70 -18.93
N PRO A 151 -2.40 16.81 -19.95
CA PRO A 151 -2.14 16.30 -21.29
C PRO A 151 -0.87 16.92 -21.90
N GLY A 152 -0.16 16.13 -22.73
CA GLY A 152 1.09 16.52 -23.35
C GLY A 152 2.34 16.34 -22.46
N ASN A 153 2.22 15.57 -21.37
CA ASN A 153 3.34 15.21 -20.50
C ASN A 153 3.49 13.68 -20.34
N GLU A 154 2.90 12.90 -21.23
CA GLU A 154 2.83 11.43 -21.15
C GLU A 154 4.24 10.81 -21.10
N ASP A 155 5.22 11.43 -21.75
CA ASP A 155 6.65 11.05 -21.77
C ASP A 155 7.35 11.21 -20.43
N LYS A 156 6.72 11.91 -19.44
CA LYS A 156 7.24 12.13 -18.10
C LYS A 156 6.48 11.35 -17.01
N LEU A 157 5.50 10.55 -17.40
CA LEU A 157 4.65 9.81 -16.48
C LEU A 157 5.00 8.32 -16.54
N PHE A 158 5.40 7.76 -15.42
CA PHE A 158 5.88 6.39 -15.32
C PHE A 158 5.15 5.64 -14.21
N THR A 159 4.83 4.38 -14.44
CA THR A 159 4.33 3.49 -13.39
C THR A 159 5.33 2.37 -13.13
N ALA A 160 5.65 2.18 -11.86
CA ALA A 160 6.37 1.01 -11.37
C ALA A 160 5.73 0.57 -10.06
N TYR A 161 5.25 -0.67 -10.03
CA TYR A 161 4.59 -1.24 -8.87
C TYR A 161 5.52 -1.35 -7.66
N ASN A 162 4.91 -1.52 -6.50
CA ASN A 162 5.66 -1.69 -5.27
C ASN A 162 6.46 -2.99 -5.29
N ILE A 163 7.64 -2.93 -4.68
CA ILE A 163 8.52 -4.09 -4.52
C ILE A 163 8.02 -4.92 -3.34
N ILE A 164 7.59 -6.15 -3.58
CA ILE A 164 7.15 -7.09 -2.56
C ILE A 164 8.15 -8.24 -2.47
N ASP A 165 8.62 -8.52 -1.26
CA ASP A 165 9.48 -9.66 -0.99
C ASP A 165 8.62 -10.89 -0.72
N CYS A 166 8.23 -11.56 -1.81
CA CYS A 166 7.35 -12.72 -1.76
C CYS A 166 8.03 -13.96 -1.12
N GLU A 167 9.32 -14.11 -1.31
CA GLU A 167 10.09 -15.22 -0.71
C GLU A 167 10.14 -15.09 0.80
N LYS A 168 10.48 -13.90 1.28
CA LYS A 168 10.47 -13.62 2.72
C LYS A 168 9.08 -13.76 3.31
N ALA A 169 8.04 -13.32 2.63
CA ALA A 169 6.66 -13.50 3.10
C ALA A 169 6.31 -14.99 3.27
N ARG A 170 6.71 -15.84 2.31
CA ARG A 170 6.52 -17.30 2.38
C ARG A 170 7.36 -17.96 3.48
N GLU A 171 8.57 -17.46 3.74
CA GLU A 171 9.40 -17.95 4.84
C GLU A 171 8.79 -17.58 6.20
N ASP A 172 8.45 -16.31 6.37
CA ASP A 172 7.83 -15.81 7.60
C ASP A 172 6.44 -16.47 7.87
N ALA A 173 5.74 -16.93 6.82
CA ALA A 173 4.47 -17.66 6.94
C ALA A 173 4.60 -19.03 7.62
N LYS A 174 5.80 -19.61 7.66
CA LYS A 174 6.07 -20.91 8.31
C LYS A 174 6.12 -20.84 9.83
N ASP A 175 6.28 -19.61 10.38
CA ASP A 175 6.31 -19.42 11.83
C ASP A 175 5.01 -19.91 12.47
N GLU A 176 5.10 -20.43 13.69
CA GLU A 176 3.93 -20.89 14.43
C GLU A 176 3.12 -19.73 15.00
N LEU A 177 1.82 -19.95 15.12
CA LEU A 177 0.93 -19.06 15.86
C LEU A 177 1.06 -19.33 17.36
N ASP A 178 0.88 -18.28 18.17
CA ASP A 178 0.71 -18.42 19.61
C ASP A 178 -0.57 -19.22 19.90
N GLU A 179 -0.59 -20.00 20.98
CA GLU A 179 -1.66 -20.98 21.29
C GLU A 179 -3.07 -20.34 21.34
N GLU A 180 -3.20 -19.09 21.79
CA GLU A 180 -4.48 -18.39 21.81
C GLU A 180 -5.08 -18.20 20.41
N TYR A 181 -4.23 -17.85 19.41
CA TYR A 181 -4.63 -17.67 18.02
C TYR A 181 -4.83 -19.03 17.34
N LYS A 182 -3.96 -20.00 17.62
CA LYS A 182 -4.09 -21.34 17.08
C LYS A 182 -5.48 -21.94 17.36
N LYS A 183 -5.94 -21.85 18.62
CA LYS A 183 -7.29 -22.31 18.98
C LYS A 183 -8.38 -21.60 18.16
N PHE A 184 -8.23 -20.30 17.88
CA PHE A 184 -9.19 -19.56 17.07
C PHE A 184 -9.23 -20.10 15.62
N TYR A 185 -8.07 -20.33 15.02
CA TYR A 185 -7.96 -20.89 13.67
C TYR A 185 -8.46 -22.34 13.58
N ASP A 186 -8.32 -23.13 14.64
CA ASP A 186 -8.79 -24.53 14.68
C ASP A 186 -10.33 -24.64 14.78
N THR A 187 -11.00 -23.58 15.25
CA THR A 187 -12.45 -23.59 15.52
C THR A 187 -13.26 -22.73 14.54
N HIS A 188 -12.60 -21.91 13.71
CA HIS A 188 -13.29 -20.99 12.80
C HIS A 188 -12.76 -21.12 11.37
N ARG A 189 -13.62 -20.80 10.41
CA ARG A 189 -13.20 -20.36 9.08
C ARG A 189 -12.78 -18.90 9.15
N VAL A 190 -11.49 -18.63 8.99
CA VAL A 190 -10.91 -17.35 9.38
C VAL A 190 -10.80 -16.39 8.21
N ILE A 191 -11.31 -15.17 8.43
CA ILE A 191 -11.11 -14.00 7.59
C ILE A 191 -10.04 -13.13 8.25
N ALA A 192 -8.92 -12.91 7.56
CA ALA A 192 -7.87 -12.00 8.01
C ALA A 192 -8.03 -10.61 7.39
N PHE A 193 -7.88 -9.59 8.22
CA PHE A 193 -7.91 -8.17 7.82
C PHE A 193 -6.69 -7.46 8.38
N SER A 194 -5.83 -6.91 7.53
CA SER A 194 -4.57 -6.28 7.96
C SER A 194 -4.49 -4.82 7.54
N SER A 195 -4.59 -3.89 8.52
CA SER A 195 -4.47 -2.46 8.25
C SER A 195 -4.24 -1.61 9.51
N ARG A 196 -3.95 -0.32 9.31
CA ARG A 196 -4.16 0.72 10.33
C ARG A 196 -5.65 1.07 10.41
N PHE A 197 -6.11 1.55 11.57
CA PHE A 197 -7.49 1.98 11.78
C PHE A 197 -7.67 3.45 11.38
N VAL A 198 -7.67 3.70 10.07
CA VAL A 198 -7.84 5.02 9.47
C VAL A 198 -9.05 5.02 8.55
N GLU A 199 -9.61 6.20 8.29
CA GLU A 199 -10.82 6.38 7.48
C GLU A 199 -10.79 5.60 6.17
N GLN A 200 -9.70 5.69 5.44
CA GLN A 200 -9.46 5.00 4.17
C GLN A 200 -9.79 3.50 4.18
N LYS A 201 -9.62 2.82 5.32
CA LYS A 201 -9.67 1.34 5.42
C LYS A 201 -11.04 0.79 5.76
N CYS A 202 -11.98 1.62 6.17
CA CYS A 202 -13.41 1.30 6.38
C CYS A 202 -13.66 -0.01 7.14
N GLN A 203 -13.00 -0.19 8.31
CA GLN A 203 -13.17 -1.41 9.11
C GLN A 203 -14.60 -1.60 9.62
N TRP A 204 -15.38 -0.54 9.77
CA TRP A 204 -16.81 -0.59 10.09
C TRP A 204 -17.61 -1.34 9.02
N ASP A 205 -17.28 -1.17 7.73
CA ASP A 205 -17.92 -1.89 6.63
C ASP A 205 -17.58 -3.39 6.68
N MET A 206 -16.35 -3.75 7.10
CA MET A 206 -15.99 -5.14 7.33
C MET A 206 -16.86 -5.74 8.44
N LEU A 207 -17.06 -5.03 9.56
CA LEU A 207 -17.89 -5.47 10.67
C LEU A 207 -19.37 -5.65 10.25
N LYS A 208 -19.94 -4.70 9.50
CA LYS A 208 -21.29 -4.80 8.95
C LYS A 208 -21.45 -6.01 8.03
N SER A 209 -20.48 -6.23 7.14
CA SER A 209 -20.48 -7.37 6.22
C SER A 209 -20.31 -8.70 6.98
N PHE A 210 -19.52 -8.71 8.06
CA PHE A 210 -19.32 -9.86 8.92
C PHE A 210 -20.62 -10.24 9.66
N GLU A 211 -21.38 -9.29 10.18
CA GLU A 211 -22.70 -9.52 10.77
C GLU A 211 -23.67 -10.21 9.80
N LEU A 212 -23.67 -9.81 8.54
CA LEU A 212 -24.47 -10.46 7.50
C LEU A 212 -23.98 -11.89 7.24
N LEU A 213 -22.67 -12.08 7.13
CA LEU A 213 -22.06 -13.38 6.88
C LEU A 213 -22.35 -14.40 7.98
N LYS A 214 -22.29 -13.98 9.24
CA LYS A 214 -22.49 -14.86 10.41
C LYS A 214 -23.85 -15.54 10.41
N LYS A 215 -24.89 -14.95 9.81
CA LYS A 215 -26.22 -15.54 9.67
C LYS A 215 -26.19 -16.82 8.81
N ASP A 216 -25.26 -16.87 7.85
CA ASP A 216 -25.12 -17.99 6.92
C ASP A 216 -23.97 -18.94 7.30
N ILE A 217 -22.92 -18.41 7.91
CA ILE A 217 -21.67 -19.10 8.26
C ILE A 217 -21.40 -18.92 9.77
N PRO A 218 -22.06 -19.67 10.64
CA PRO A 218 -21.95 -19.52 12.10
C PRO A 218 -20.54 -19.72 12.65
N ASP A 219 -19.68 -20.49 11.97
CA ASP A 219 -18.29 -20.76 12.31
C ASP A 219 -17.29 -19.80 11.61
N ALA A 220 -17.77 -18.70 11.00
CA ALA A 220 -16.86 -17.67 10.51
C ALA A 220 -16.20 -16.91 11.67
N GLY A 221 -14.91 -16.64 11.56
CA GLY A 221 -14.14 -15.81 12.50
C GLY A 221 -13.42 -14.67 11.78
N LEU A 222 -13.34 -13.51 12.41
CA LEU A 222 -12.65 -12.34 11.87
C LEU A 222 -11.48 -11.94 12.76
N ILE A 223 -10.29 -11.83 12.17
CA ILE A 223 -9.10 -11.36 12.87
C ILE A 223 -8.56 -10.06 12.26
N PHE A 224 -8.47 -9.02 13.08
CA PHE A 224 -7.84 -7.76 12.74
C PHE A 224 -6.36 -7.78 13.12
N LEU A 225 -5.49 -7.61 12.12
CA LEU A 225 -4.04 -7.51 12.25
C LEU A 225 -3.63 -6.06 12.06
N GLY A 226 -3.10 -5.43 13.08
CA GLY A 226 -2.69 -4.05 13.06
C GLY A 226 -3.18 -3.25 14.25
N CYS A 227 -2.68 -2.06 14.37
CA CYS A 227 -3.07 -1.09 15.40
C CYS A 227 -2.81 0.33 14.89
N ARG A 228 -3.11 1.31 15.72
CA ARG A 228 -2.94 2.74 15.46
C ARG A 228 -3.86 3.27 14.37
N GLY A 229 -4.36 4.43 14.62
CA GLY A 229 -5.29 5.17 13.77
C GLY A 229 -6.36 5.81 14.62
N GLU A 230 -6.96 6.86 14.11
CA GLU A 230 -7.98 7.66 14.79
C GLU A 230 -9.26 6.88 15.08
N TYR A 231 -9.52 5.81 14.33
CA TYR A 231 -10.76 5.02 14.45
C TYR A 231 -10.62 3.71 15.24
N GLU A 232 -9.43 3.36 15.75
CA GLU A 232 -9.22 2.08 16.44
C GLU A 232 -10.20 1.85 17.59
N ASN A 233 -10.37 2.85 18.44
CA ASN A 233 -11.26 2.73 19.58
C ASN A 233 -12.75 2.59 19.16
N ALA A 234 -13.18 3.34 18.15
CA ALA A 234 -14.55 3.28 17.66
C ALA A 234 -14.87 1.91 17.02
N VAL A 235 -13.95 1.37 16.22
CA VAL A 235 -14.09 0.04 15.61
C VAL A 235 -14.10 -1.07 16.68
N ARG A 236 -13.25 -0.98 17.70
CA ARG A 236 -13.27 -1.94 18.83
C ARG A 236 -14.57 -1.89 19.62
N GLU A 237 -15.11 -0.70 19.86
CA GLU A 237 -16.39 -0.55 20.56
C GLU A 237 -17.55 -1.07 19.71
N MET A 238 -17.54 -0.80 18.39
CA MET A 238 -18.50 -1.37 17.46
C MET A 238 -18.45 -2.91 17.49
N ALA A 239 -17.25 -3.51 17.38
CA ALA A 239 -17.10 -4.97 17.43
C ALA A 239 -17.56 -5.57 18.77
N LYS A 240 -17.33 -4.88 19.88
CA LYS A 240 -17.79 -5.32 21.20
C LYS A 240 -19.32 -5.33 21.33
N ASN A 241 -20.00 -4.44 20.61
CA ASN A 241 -21.46 -4.35 20.58
C ASN A 241 -22.10 -5.30 19.56
N SER A 242 -21.31 -6.06 18.82
CA SER A 242 -21.76 -7.11 17.91
C SER A 242 -22.33 -8.31 18.68
N GLU A 243 -23.39 -8.93 18.14
CA GLU A 243 -23.90 -10.23 18.61
C GLU A 243 -22.82 -11.33 18.48
N TYR A 244 -21.86 -11.16 17.56
CA TYR A 244 -20.77 -12.08 17.25
C TYR A 244 -19.42 -11.60 17.80
N SER A 245 -19.41 -10.79 18.84
CA SER A 245 -18.19 -10.20 19.42
C SER A 245 -17.14 -11.24 19.83
N ASN A 246 -17.55 -12.45 20.21
CA ASN A 246 -16.66 -13.56 20.57
C ASN A 246 -15.90 -14.17 19.36
N ASP A 247 -16.41 -13.94 18.15
CA ASP A 247 -15.81 -14.43 16.89
C ASP A 247 -14.97 -13.35 16.18
N ILE A 248 -14.71 -12.22 16.87
CA ILE A 248 -13.90 -11.10 16.38
C ILE A 248 -12.67 -10.93 17.26
N VAL A 249 -11.49 -11.08 16.68
CA VAL A 249 -10.21 -10.96 17.38
C VAL A 249 -9.43 -9.74 16.89
N PHE A 250 -8.89 -8.97 17.81
CA PHE A 250 -7.95 -7.88 17.53
C PHE A 250 -6.55 -8.29 18.00
N ALA A 251 -5.75 -8.81 17.11
CA ALA A 251 -4.39 -9.28 17.42
C ALA A 251 -3.38 -8.13 17.60
N GLY A 252 -3.78 -6.88 17.35
CA GLY A 252 -2.90 -5.73 17.48
C GLY A 252 -1.78 -5.70 16.43
N PHE A 253 -0.70 -4.98 16.72
CA PHE A 253 0.46 -4.93 15.83
C PHE A 253 1.20 -6.27 15.88
N GLN A 254 1.34 -6.88 14.72
CA GLN A 254 2.11 -8.10 14.52
C GLN A 254 3.36 -7.82 13.70
N LYS A 255 4.52 -8.20 14.23
CA LYS A 255 5.79 -8.08 13.50
C LYS A 255 5.81 -9.00 12.27
N ASN A 256 5.27 -10.20 12.43
CA ASN A 256 5.06 -11.18 11.37
C ASN A 256 3.55 -11.39 11.18
N VAL A 257 2.96 -10.71 10.18
CA VAL A 257 1.55 -10.87 9.81
C VAL A 257 1.33 -12.12 8.96
N PHE A 258 2.37 -12.62 8.29
CA PHE A 258 2.27 -13.70 7.32
C PHE A 258 1.89 -15.03 7.95
N LYS A 259 2.33 -15.30 9.19
CA LYS A 259 1.92 -16.50 9.94
C LYS A 259 0.42 -16.55 10.21
N PHE A 260 -0.26 -15.39 10.30
CA PHE A 260 -1.71 -15.27 10.43
C PHE A 260 -2.40 -15.39 9.08
N VAL A 261 -1.96 -14.57 8.13
CA VAL A 261 -2.61 -14.48 6.81
C VAL A 261 -2.54 -15.82 6.07
N SER A 262 -1.40 -16.53 6.09
CA SER A 262 -1.23 -17.80 5.39
C SER A 262 -2.15 -18.93 5.89
N ARG A 263 -2.69 -18.81 7.11
CA ARG A 263 -3.59 -19.80 7.71
C ARG A 263 -5.06 -19.37 7.62
N ALA A 264 -5.33 -18.14 7.17
CA ALA A 264 -6.69 -17.68 6.95
C ALA A 264 -7.27 -18.27 5.66
N ASP A 265 -8.58 -18.51 5.64
CA ASP A 265 -9.31 -18.97 4.46
C ASP A 265 -9.46 -17.86 3.43
N VAL A 266 -9.59 -16.60 3.90
CA VAL A 266 -9.81 -15.41 3.07
C VAL A 266 -9.07 -14.22 3.66
N PHE A 267 -8.44 -13.41 2.80
CA PHE A 267 -7.98 -12.08 3.15
C PHE A 267 -9.02 -11.04 2.71
N ALA A 268 -9.40 -10.13 3.59
CA ALA A 268 -10.40 -9.10 3.33
C ALA A 268 -9.81 -7.69 3.33
N MET A 269 -10.26 -6.84 2.39
CA MET A 269 -9.94 -5.41 2.34
C MET A 269 -11.17 -4.59 1.94
N THR A 270 -11.56 -3.62 2.76
CA THR A 270 -12.76 -2.79 2.58
C THR A 270 -12.45 -1.33 2.25
N SER A 271 -11.24 -1.03 1.82
CA SER A 271 -10.79 0.34 1.55
C SER A 271 -11.68 1.05 0.52
N TYR A 272 -11.90 2.36 0.69
CA TYR A 272 -12.64 3.13 -0.31
C TYR A 272 -11.73 3.86 -1.31
N TYR A 273 -10.43 3.96 -1.05
CA TYR A 273 -9.38 4.30 -2.03
C TYR A 273 -8.04 3.71 -1.61
N GLU A 274 -7.14 3.52 -2.56
CA GLU A 274 -5.76 3.08 -2.34
C GLU A 274 -4.77 3.87 -3.21
N GLY A 275 -3.50 3.61 -3.05
CA GLY A 275 -2.49 3.85 -4.06
C GLY A 275 -2.15 2.53 -4.74
N PHE A 276 -1.53 1.62 -3.96
CA PHE A 276 -1.30 0.23 -4.34
C PHE A 276 -1.42 -0.65 -3.10
N PRO A 277 -2.33 -1.63 -3.08
CA PRO A 277 -2.67 -2.40 -1.88
C PRO A 277 -1.65 -3.52 -1.63
N ASN A 278 -0.49 -3.19 -1.07
CA ASN A 278 0.56 -4.17 -0.74
C ASN A 278 0.02 -5.38 0.02
N VAL A 279 -0.93 -5.15 0.94
CA VAL A 279 -1.51 -6.21 1.78
C VAL A 279 -2.24 -7.27 0.97
N ILE A 280 -2.84 -6.93 -0.19
CA ILE A 280 -3.41 -7.91 -1.11
C ILE A 280 -2.29 -8.75 -1.73
N VAL A 281 -1.25 -8.11 -2.27
CA VAL A 281 -0.10 -8.85 -2.87
C VAL A 281 0.57 -9.73 -1.83
N GLU A 282 0.74 -9.23 -0.60
CA GLU A 282 1.30 -9.97 0.54
C GLU A 282 0.43 -11.20 0.89
N ALA A 283 -0.91 -11.08 0.86
CA ALA A 283 -1.82 -12.21 1.06
C ALA A 283 -1.74 -13.23 -0.09
N LEU A 284 -1.73 -12.75 -1.33
CA LEU A 284 -1.57 -13.61 -2.51
C LEU A 284 -0.23 -14.37 -2.49
N ALA A 285 0.85 -13.72 -2.06
CA ALA A 285 2.19 -14.33 -1.97
C ALA A 285 2.22 -15.56 -1.06
N VAL A 286 1.46 -15.55 0.04
CA VAL A 286 1.35 -16.70 0.96
C VAL A 286 0.20 -17.64 0.62
N GLY A 287 -0.52 -17.38 -0.48
CA GLY A 287 -1.56 -18.26 -1.02
C GLY A 287 -2.95 -18.05 -0.45
N THR A 288 -3.20 -16.94 0.24
CA THR A 288 -4.53 -16.62 0.76
C THR A 288 -5.29 -15.79 -0.27
N PRO A 289 -6.43 -16.30 -0.80
CA PRO A 289 -7.24 -15.56 -1.76
C PRO A 289 -7.90 -14.34 -1.13
N ALA A 290 -8.08 -13.28 -1.92
CA ALA A 290 -8.56 -12.01 -1.43
C ALA A 290 -9.98 -11.65 -1.90
N VAL A 291 -10.76 -11.05 -0.99
CA VAL A 291 -11.94 -10.25 -1.30
C VAL A 291 -11.60 -8.79 -1.04
N SER A 292 -11.79 -7.95 -2.03
CA SER A 292 -11.51 -6.52 -1.92
C SER A 292 -12.66 -5.69 -2.46
N THR A 293 -12.86 -4.50 -1.89
CA THR A 293 -13.58 -3.45 -2.59
C THR A 293 -12.84 -3.11 -3.88
N ASP A 294 -13.60 -2.87 -4.95
CA ASP A 294 -13.10 -2.34 -6.23
C ASP A 294 -12.98 -0.81 -6.13
N CYS A 295 -12.19 -0.38 -5.15
CA CYS A 295 -11.97 1.04 -4.92
C CYS A 295 -10.96 1.61 -5.92
N THR A 296 -10.99 2.93 -6.06
CA THR A 296 -10.08 3.64 -6.93
C THR A 296 -8.64 3.37 -6.56
N SER A 297 -7.89 2.99 -7.57
CA SER A 297 -6.47 2.70 -7.64
C SER A 297 -6.03 1.43 -6.89
N GLY A 298 -5.55 0.48 -7.65
CA GLY A 298 -4.75 -0.65 -7.21
C GLY A 298 -5.45 -2.00 -7.07
N PRO A 299 -6.63 -2.19 -6.40
CA PRO A 299 -7.20 -3.52 -6.21
C PRO A 299 -7.46 -4.28 -7.51
N ALA A 300 -8.09 -3.62 -8.50
CA ALA A 300 -8.33 -4.22 -9.81
C ALA A 300 -7.02 -4.53 -10.55
N GLU A 301 -6.00 -3.66 -10.43
CA GLU A 301 -4.69 -3.90 -11.06
C GLU A 301 -3.96 -5.11 -10.47
N VAL A 302 -4.18 -5.40 -9.19
CA VAL A 302 -3.59 -6.57 -8.53
C VAL A 302 -4.39 -7.83 -8.84
N LEU A 303 -5.73 -7.79 -8.66
CA LEU A 303 -6.58 -8.98 -8.70
C LEU A 303 -7.05 -9.34 -10.12
N ALA A 304 -7.11 -8.38 -11.04
CA ALA A 304 -7.54 -8.53 -12.43
C ALA A 304 -6.51 -7.96 -13.42
N PRO A 305 -5.28 -8.51 -13.51
CA PRO A 305 -4.17 -7.91 -14.25
C PRO A 305 -4.46 -7.68 -15.74
N GLY A 306 -5.35 -8.46 -16.36
CA GLY A 306 -5.77 -8.27 -17.74
C GLY A 306 -6.79 -7.15 -17.95
N ARG A 307 -7.23 -6.47 -16.90
CA ARG A 307 -8.37 -5.54 -16.91
C ARG A 307 -8.16 -4.27 -16.05
N PRO A 308 -7.01 -3.59 -16.13
CA PRO A 308 -6.66 -2.52 -15.18
C PRO A 308 -7.55 -1.28 -15.24
N PHE A 309 -8.42 -1.15 -16.27
CA PHE A 309 -9.28 0.02 -16.51
C PHE A 309 -10.73 -0.34 -16.77
N LEU A 310 -11.22 -1.45 -16.20
CA LEU A 310 -12.65 -1.75 -16.24
C LEU A 310 -13.42 -0.74 -15.37
N PRO A 311 -14.69 -0.47 -15.73
CA PRO A 311 -15.59 0.21 -14.81
C PRO A 311 -15.64 -0.51 -13.47
N HIS A 312 -15.72 0.25 -12.38
CA HIS A 312 -15.88 -0.33 -11.04
C HIS A 312 -17.10 -1.25 -11.01
N CYS A 313 -16.98 -2.36 -10.29
CA CYS A 313 -18.05 -3.33 -10.20
C CYS A 313 -19.22 -2.81 -9.37
N ASP A 314 -20.45 -3.11 -9.81
CA ASP A 314 -21.70 -2.79 -9.10
C ASP A 314 -22.22 -3.95 -8.24
N LYS A 315 -21.58 -5.11 -8.35
CA LYS A 315 -21.87 -6.34 -7.59
C LYS A 315 -20.61 -7.19 -7.42
N MET A 316 -20.66 -8.20 -6.57
CA MET A 316 -19.60 -9.19 -6.43
C MET A 316 -19.18 -9.72 -7.81
N THR A 317 -17.90 -9.57 -8.14
CA THR A 317 -17.33 -9.98 -9.42
C THR A 317 -16.08 -10.83 -9.16
N GLU A 318 -16.14 -12.10 -9.58
CA GLU A 318 -14.97 -12.95 -9.60
C GLU A 318 -14.01 -12.49 -10.70
N VAL A 319 -12.73 -12.38 -10.35
CA VAL A 319 -11.65 -11.98 -11.25
C VAL A 319 -10.49 -12.98 -11.17
N ASP A 320 -9.42 -12.74 -11.95
CA ASP A 320 -8.35 -13.72 -12.14
C ASP A 320 -7.72 -14.21 -10.84
N CYS A 321 -7.52 -13.34 -9.84
CA CYS A 321 -6.77 -13.61 -8.62
C CYS A 321 -7.55 -13.34 -7.32
N GLY A 322 -8.88 -13.14 -7.39
CA GLY A 322 -9.70 -12.83 -6.23
C GLY A 322 -11.13 -12.47 -6.55
N ILE A 323 -11.79 -11.78 -5.63
CA ILE A 323 -13.15 -11.26 -5.83
C ILE A 323 -13.13 -9.75 -5.56
N LEU A 324 -13.70 -8.97 -6.49
CA LEU A 324 -13.93 -7.55 -6.35
C LEU A 324 -15.41 -7.30 -5.99
N CYS A 325 -15.63 -6.32 -5.11
CA CYS A 325 -16.95 -5.91 -4.64
C CYS A 325 -17.10 -4.38 -4.73
N PRO A 326 -18.32 -3.86 -4.84
CA PRO A 326 -18.55 -2.42 -4.79
C PRO A 326 -18.01 -1.80 -3.51
N VAL A 327 -17.59 -0.53 -3.59
CA VAL A 327 -17.29 0.28 -2.39
C VAL A 327 -18.56 0.46 -1.58
N MET A 328 -18.48 0.27 -0.26
CA MET A 328 -19.64 0.22 0.61
C MET A 328 -20.00 1.58 1.21
N SER A 329 -18.97 2.32 1.66
CA SER A 329 -19.13 3.68 2.19
C SER A 329 -17.93 4.56 1.85
N ASP A 330 -18.10 5.87 1.96
CA ASP A 330 -17.05 6.89 1.78
C ASP A 330 -16.81 7.72 3.05
N SER A 331 -17.49 7.36 4.13
CA SER A 331 -17.44 8.06 5.42
C SER A 331 -17.62 7.10 6.59
N PRO A 332 -17.05 7.43 7.77
CA PRO A 332 -17.18 6.60 8.96
C PRO A 332 -18.62 6.46 9.43
N ASP A 333 -19.08 5.22 9.58
CA ASP A 333 -20.37 4.89 10.14
C ASP A 333 -20.29 3.62 11.02
N PHE A 334 -20.51 3.79 12.30
CA PHE A 334 -20.38 2.74 13.32
C PHE A 334 -21.74 2.16 13.75
N ASP A 335 -22.81 2.42 12.98
CA ASP A 335 -24.15 1.85 13.23
C ASP A 335 -24.36 0.60 12.38
N TYR A 336 -24.67 -0.53 13.02
CA TYR A 336 -25.02 -1.78 12.33
C TYR A 336 -26.35 -1.71 11.55
N GLY A 337 -27.21 -0.72 11.85
CA GLY A 337 -28.49 -0.53 11.16
C GLY A 337 -28.37 -0.05 9.70
N ASP A 338 -27.27 0.61 9.37
CA ASP A 338 -27.06 1.14 8.01
C ASP A 338 -26.31 0.14 7.12
N ILE A 339 -27.05 -0.83 6.60
CA ILE A 339 -26.54 -1.88 5.69
C ILE A 339 -27.12 -1.67 4.29
N ASN A 340 -26.25 -1.40 3.33
CA ASN A 340 -26.59 -1.27 1.90
C ASN A 340 -26.31 -2.55 1.08
N ASP A 341 -26.62 -2.50 -0.22
CA ASP A 341 -26.46 -3.65 -1.09
C ASP A 341 -24.97 -4.03 -1.31
N ALA A 342 -24.05 -3.06 -1.24
CA ALA A 342 -22.63 -3.34 -1.35
C ALA A 342 -22.12 -4.19 -0.16
N HIS A 343 -22.61 -3.95 1.06
CA HIS A 343 -22.31 -4.83 2.22
C HIS A 343 -22.82 -6.27 1.98
N ARG A 344 -24.01 -6.42 1.36
CA ARG A 344 -24.58 -7.73 1.02
C ARG A 344 -23.74 -8.46 -0.01
N GLU A 345 -23.30 -7.75 -1.05
CA GLU A 345 -22.41 -8.31 -2.08
C GLU A 345 -21.03 -8.68 -1.50
N TYR A 346 -20.51 -7.89 -0.56
CA TYR A 346 -19.26 -8.21 0.13
C TYR A 346 -19.39 -9.45 1.03
N ALA A 347 -20.47 -9.54 1.81
CA ALA A 347 -20.77 -10.72 2.63
C ALA A 347 -20.95 -11.99 1.78
N LYS A 348 -21.60 -11.86 0.62
CA LYS A 348 -21.75 -12.94 -0.36
C LYS A 348 -20.39 -13.39 -0.93
N ALA A 349 -19.48 -12.47 -1.24
CA ALA A 349 -18.13 -12.78 -1.71
C ALA A 349 -17.34 -13.58 -0.65
N LEU A 350 -17.39 -13.12 0.61
CA LEU A 350 -16.77 -13.84 1.73
C LEU A 350 -17.36 -15.24 1.89
N LYS A 351 -18.70 -15.38 1.88
CA LYS A 351 -19.40 -16.67 1.94
C LYS A 351 -18.94 -17.59 0.82
N THR A 352 -18.87 -17.09 -0.41
CA THR A 352 -18.43 -17.87 -1.58
C THR A 352 -17.05 -18.45 -1.35
N LEU A 353 -16.06 -17.65 -0.95
CA LEU A 353 -14.71 -18.18 -0.68
C LEU A 353 -14.64 -19.09 0.55
N LEU A 354 -15.46 -18.88 1.57
CA LEU A 354 -15.46 -19.75 2.75
C LEU A 354 -16.12 -21.11 2.48
N THR A 355 -16.99 -21.22 1.46
CA THR A 355 -17.74 -22.46 1.20
C THR A 355 -17.29 -23.20 -0.06
N ASP A 356 -16.71 -22.51 -1.03
CA ASP A 356 -16.23 -23.10 -2.29
C ASP A 356 -14.71 -23.36 -2.23
N GLY A 357 -14.35 -24.59 -1.87
CA GLY A 357 -12.95 -25.01 -1.75
C GLY A 357 -12.22 -25.08 -3.10
N GLU A 358 -12.92 -25.40 -4.20
CA GLU A 358 -12.32 -25.47 -5.54
C GLU A 358 -11.98 -24.05 -6.04
N LEU A 359 -12.91 -23.11 -5.90
CA LEU A 359 -12.69 -21.72 -6.22
C LEU A 359 -11.53 -21.15 -5.38
N ARG A 360 -11.54 -21.41 -4.07
CA ARG A 360 -10.48 -20.96 -3.16
C ARG A 360 -9.11 -21.48 -3.57
N ALA A 361 -8.99 -22.76 -3.91
CA ALA A 361 -7.73 -23.36 -4.37
C ALA A 361 -7.25 -22.75 -5.69
N ARG A 362 -8.15 -22.53 -6.66
CA ARG A 362 -7.85 -21.92 -7.95
C ARG A 362 -7.37 -20.49 -7.80
N LEU A 363 -8.06 -19.66 -7.00
CA LEU A 363 -7.67 -18.28 -6.75
C LEU A 363 -6.38 -18.17 -5.95
N SER A 364 -6.12 -19.10 -5.03
CA SER A 364 -4.83 -19.20 -4.32
C SER A 364 -3.67 -19.45 -5.29
N GLU A 365 -3.81 -20.38 -6.22
CA GLU A 365 -2.77 -20.70 -7.20
C GLU A 365 -2.51 -19.53 -8.16
N ASN A 366 -3.58 -18.91 -8.69
CA ASN A 366 -3.47 -17.73 -9.54
C ASN A 366 -2.86 -16.54 -8.77
N GLY A 367 -3.28 -16.34 -7.53
CA GLY A 367 -2.75 -15.29 -6.66
C GLY A 367 -1.26 -15.41 -6.42
N LYS A 368 -0.74 -16.63 -6.17
CA LYS A 368 0.71 -16.85 -6.02
C LYS A 368 1.48 -16.46 -7.27
N LYS A 369 1.00 -16.85 -8.45
CA LYS A 369 1.60 -16.46 -9.74
C LYS A 369 1.60 -14.94 -9.90
N ARG A 370 0.48 -14.30 -9.57
CA ARG A 370 0.35 -12.84 -9.64
C ARG A 370 1.31 -12.13 -8.67
N ALA A 371 1.45 -12.62 -7.44
CA ALA A 371 2.40 -12.10 -6.47
C ALA A 371 3.85 -12.23 -6.97
N ASP A 372 4.19 -13.34 -7.63
CA ASP A 372 5.52 -13.53 -8.23
C ASP A 372 5.78 -12.51 -9.35
N GLU A 373 4.80 -12.22 -10.22
CA GLU A 373 4.93 -11.16 -11.23
C GLU A 373 5.21 -9.77 -10.62
N LEU A 374 4.70 -9.52 -9.40
CA LEU A 374 4.88 -8.28 -8.65
C LEU A 374 6.05 -8.35 -7.64
N SER A 375 6.82 -9.43 -7.68
CA SER A 375 7.97 -9.63 -6.79
C SER A 375 9.11 -8.67 -7.04
N ALA A 376 10.00 -8.54 -6.06
CA ALA A 376 11.21 -7.74 -6.18
C ALA A 376 12.04 -8.11 -7.42
N GLU A 377 12.19 -9.41 -7.70
CA GLU A 377 12.99 -9.89 -8.84
C GLU A 377 12.38 -9.46 -10.19
N ASN A 378 11.07 -9.56 -10.36
CA ASN A 378 10.41 -9.18 -11.60
C ASN A 378 10.28 -7.66 -11.78
N MET A 379 10.18 -6.90 -10.67
CA MET A 379 10.18 -5.43 -10.72
C MET A 379 11.58 -4.83 -10.90
N LYS A 380 12.63 -5.58 -10.68
CA LYS A 380 14.03 -5.16 -10.71
C LYS A 380 14.41 -4.49 -12.01
N GLN A 381 14.10 -5.13 -13.15
CA GLN A 381 14.46 -4.59 -14.45
C GLN A 381 13.75 -3.26 -14.73
N VAL A 382 12.48 -3.12 -14.32
CA VAL A 382 11.72 -1.86 -14.47
C VAL A 382 12.44 -0.71 -13.76
N TYR A 383 12.88 -0.91 -12.51
CA TYR A 383 13.60 0.12 -11.76
C TYR A 383 15.00 0.38 -12.29
N PHE A 384 15.68 -0.64 -12.83
CA PHE A 384 16.98 -0.46 -13.48
C PHE A 384 16.86 0.38 -14.75
N ASP A 385 15.85 0.11 -15.59
CA ASP A 385 15.61 0.86 -16.82
C ASP A 385 15.24 2.32 -16.54
N LEU A 386 14.37 2.56 -15.54
CA LEU A 386 14.06 3.92 -15.07
C LEU A 386 15.28 4.68 -14.55
N THR A 387 16.25 3.97 -13.99
CA THR A 387 17.45 4.57 -13.40
C THR A 387 18.54 4.80 -14.46
N ASP A 388 18.59 3.98 -15.49
CA ASP A 388 19.58 4.09 -16.58
C ASP A 388 19.22 5.13 -17.63
N ASN A 389 17.94 5.50 -17.76
CA ASN A 389 17.47 6.57 -18.64
C ASN A 389 17.87 7.96 -18.09
#